data_0ef31e433c5fbfc42fd248d2aa42de41
#
_entry.id   0ef31e433c5fbfc42fd248d2aa42de41
#
_cell.length_a   1.000
_cell.length_b   1.000
_cell.length_c   1.000
_cell.angle_alpha   90.00
_cell.angle_beta   90.00
_cell.angle_gamma   90.00
#
_symmetry.space_group_name_H-M   'P 1'
#
loop_
_entity.id
_entity.type
_entity.pdbx_description
1 polymer ?
#
loop_
_entity_poly.entity_id
_entity_poly.type
_entity_poly.pdbx_seq_one_letter_code
_entity_poly.pdbx_strand_id
1 'polypeptide(L)'
;VLCQYAAAYDEREDREKPLRQAIIAGNPHAPLLYALTCPELFDKVRPLRLFSFGSIRCVFAGYYFPKRFESWLCDDQLAFVQKVYDFKDGKDSCTEYFSQAFLLLSTDEDITAMFMPCSTSDRYYRRFSGIASFLETHGYVRSGLDLICITESRECKHASEKRSEINTANYMMSNDLYGKRVVIVDDLLTSGSSLMEYAHNLERAGAKVEGAVFLARTF
;
A
#
# COMPACT_ATOMS: atom_id res chain seq x y z
N VAL A 1 7.28 23.40 -19.24
CA VAL A 1 7.53 24.81 -18.81
C VAL A 1 7.71 24.89 -17.31
N LEU A 2 6.72 24.49 -16.46
CA LEU A 2 6.84 24.58 -14.98
C LEU A 2 7.99 23.77 -14.42
N CYS A 3 8.29 22.56 -14.95
CA CYS A 3 9.43 21.76 -14.51
C CYS A 3 10.76 22.39 -14.89
N GLN A 4 10.87 22.99 -16.08
CA GLN A 4 12.06 23.72 -16.52
C GLN A 4 12.26 24.98 -15.67
N TYR A 5 11.18 25.65 -15.33
CA TYR A 5 11.20 26.79 -14.44
C TYR A 5 11.70 26.41 -13.05
N ALA A 6 11.16 25.34 -12.46
CA ALA A 6 11.62 24.85 -11.16
C ALA A 6 13.11 24.48 -11.15
N ALA A 7 13.63 23.90 -12.22
CA ALA A 7 15.04 23.53 -12.33
C ALA A 7 16.00 24.73 -12.38
N ALA A 8 15.50 25.94 -12.68
CA ALA A 8 16.29 27.17 -12.75
C ALA A 8 16.47 27.87 -11.39
N TYR A 9 15.73 27.45 -10.35
CA TYR A 9 15.86 28.04 -9.02
C TYR A 9 16.92 27.35 -8.19
N ASP A 10 17.77 28.13 -7.52
CA ASP A 10 18.81 27.62 -6.63
C ASP A 10 18.28 27.28 -5.25
N GLU A 11 17.24 27.99 -4.79
CA GLU A 11 16.63 27.77 -3.48
C GLU A 11 15.51 26.76 -3.53
N ARG A 12 15.51 25.87 -2.56
CA ARG A 12 14.64 24.70 -2.49
C ARG A 12 13.16 25.03 -2.35
N GLU A 13 12.80 25.98 -1.51
CA GLU A 13 11.40 26.38 -1.29
C GLU A 13 10.76 26.91 -2.57
N ASP A 14 11.56 27.58 -3.40
CA ASP A 14 11.13 28.11 -4.68
C ASP A 14 10.90 27.02 -5.74
N ARG A 15 11.53 25.86 -5.61
CA ARG A 15 11.34 24.71 -6.51
C ARG A 15 10.10 23.90 -6.20
N GLU A 16 9.77 23.77 -4.92
CA GLU A 16 8.67 22.93 -4.47
C GLU A 16 7.32 23.37 -5.03
N LYS A 17 7.01 24.65 -4.92
CA LYS A 17 5.72 25.21 -5.34
C LYS A 17 5.41 24.99 -6.82
N PRO A 18 6.30 25.34 -7.76
CA PRO A 18 6.06 25.12 -9.19
C PRO A 18 6.03 23.62 -9.54
N LEU A 19 6.78 22.76 -8.85
CA LEU A 19 6.73 21.32 -9.07
C LEU A 19 5.40 20.73 -8.60
N ARG A 20 4.88 21.13 -7.45
CA ARG A 20 3.54 20.74 -6.99
C ARG A 20 2.45 21.20 -7.96
N GLN A 21 2.53 22.42 -8.47
CA GLN A 21 1.58 22.92 -9.48
C GLN A 21 1.67 22.10 -10.77
N ALA A 22 2.89 21.72 -11.20
CA ALA A 22 3.08 20.88 -12.37
C ALA A 22 2.52 19.47 -12.19
N ILE A 23 2.62 18.89 -10.97
CA ILE A 23 1.98 17.61 -10.63
C ILE A 23 0.47 17.70 -10.73
N ILE A 24 -0.13 18.74 -10.13
CA ILE A 24 -1.58 18.99 -10.17
C ILE A 24 -2.06 19.20 -11.61
N ALA A 25 -1.27 19.88 -12.43
CA ALA A 25 -1.55 20.09 -13.85
C ALA A 25 -1.32 18.84 -14.73
N GLY A 26 -0.94 17.70 -14.13
CA GLY A 26 -0.74 16.43 -14.83
C GLY A 26 0.54 16.38 -15.67
N ASN A 27 1.56 17.18 -15.34
CA ASN A 27 2.85 17.12 -16.03
C ASN A 27 3.57 15.80 -15.69
N PRO A 28 3.87 14.92 -16.68
CA PRO A 28 4.40 13.59 -16.44
C PRO A 28 5.83 13.58 -15.83
N HIS A 29 6.57 14.66 -15.97
CA HIS A 29 7.94 14.79 -15.45
C HIS A 29 8.00 15.31 -14.01
N ALA A 30 6.96 16.03 -13.59
CA ALA A 30 6.98 16.73 -12.32
C ALA A 30 7.13 15.81 -11.10
N PRO A 31 6.50 14.63 -11.04
CA PRO A 31 6.66 13.74 -9.90
C PRO A 31 8.08 13.27 -9.69
N LEU A 32 8.77 12.87 -10.77
CA LEU A 32 10.15 12.40 -10.68
C LEU A 32 11.11 13.54 -10.33
N LEU A 33 10.92 14.69 -10.96
CA LEU A 33 11.74 15.86 -10.68
C LEU A 33 11.54 16.37 -9.24
N TYR A 34 10.29 16.32 -8.75
CA TYR A 34 9.98 16.63 -7.36
C TYR A 34 10.70 15.68 -6.40
N ALA A 35 10.68 14.37 -6.70
CA ALA A 35 11.41 13.37 -5.94
C ALA A 35 12.91 13.65 -5.85
N LEU A 36 13.51 14.06 -6.96
CA LEU A 36 14.96 14.32 -7.06
C LEU A 36 15.37 15.66 -6.43
N THR A 37 14.52 16.68 -6.50
CA THR A 37 14.86 18.04 -6.09
C THR A 37 14.37 18.43 -4.70
N CYS A 38 13.37 17.72 -4.17
CA CYS A 38 12.82 17.92 -2.84
C CYS A 38 12.88 16.62 -2.01
N PRO A 39 14.06 15.99 -1.84
CA PRO A 39 14.18 14.68 -1.18
C PRO A 39 13.71 14.68 0.26
N GLU A 40 13.71 15.82 0.95
CA GLU A 40 13.30 15.89 2.36
C GLU A 40 11.77 15.93 2.54
N LEU A 41 11.02 16.31 1.51
CA LEU A 41 9.57 16.10 1.48
C LEU A 41 9.26 14.63 1.26
N PHE A 42 10.16 13.94 0.54
CA PHE A 42 10.23 12.49 0.47
C PHE A 42 10.79 11.85 1.74
N ASP A 43 11.65 12.53 2.50
CA ASP A 43 12.25 12.01 3.73
C ASP A 43 11.22 11.64 4.80
N LYS A 44 10.10 12.33 4.84
CA LYS A 44 9.00 11.99 5.76
C LYS A 44 8.30 10.69 5.38
N VAL A 45 8.43 10.26 4.13
CA VAL A 45 7.75 9.08 3.59
C VAL A 45 8.66 8.37 2.59
N ARG A 46 9.76 7.78 3.06
CA ARG A 46 10.69 7.00 2.25
C ARG A 46 10.35 5.51 2.26
N PRO A 47 10.73 4.77 1.20
CA PRO A 47 10.76 3.34 1.25
C PRO A 47 11.57 2.84 2.45
N LEU A 48 11.09 1.78 3.07
CA LEU A 48 11.73 1.14 4.24
C LEU A 48 12.00 2.12 5.39
N ARG A 49 11.06 3.01 5.66
CA ARG A 49 11.01 3.86 6.86
C ARG A 49 9.61 3.91 7.42
N LEU A 50 9.53 4.01 8.74
CA LEU A 50 8.27 4.22 9.44
C LEU A 50 7.71 5.60 9.16
N PHE A 51 6.45 5.65 8.82
CA PHE A 51 5.66 6.89 8.76
C PHE A 51 4.27 6.63 9.35
N SER A 52 3.53 7.68 9.64
CA SER A 52 2.15 7.57 10.12
C SER A 52 1.18 7.96 9.02
N PHE A 53 0.15 7.13 8.82
CA PHE A 53 -1.01 7.46 8.02
C PHE A 53 -2.23 7.50 8.95
N GLY A 54 -2.68 8.71 9.28
CA GLY A 54 -3.59 8.90 10.42
C GLY A 54 -2.91 8.43 11.72
N SER A 55 -3.57 7.54 12.46
CA SER A 55 -3.03 6.90 13.66
C SER A 55 -2.23 5.62 13.40
N ILE A 56 -2.19 5.13 12.16
CA ILE A 56 -1.62 3.84 11.79
C ILE A 56 -0.14 4.03 11.42
N ARG A 57 0.74 3.24 12.05
CA ARG A 57 2.15 3.16 11.67
C ARG A 57 2.28 2.35 10.40
N CYS A 58 2.93 2.90 9.38
CA CYS A 58 3.04 2.27 8.07
C CYS A 58 4.50 2.15 7.62
N VAL A 59 4.75 1.12 6.82
CA VAL A 59 5.99 0.92 6.05
C VAL A 59 5.63 0.49 4.64
N PHE A 60 6.39 0.94 3.65
CA PHE A 60 6.30 0.42 2.28
C PHE A 60 7.71 0.17 1.72
N ALA A 61 7.83 -0.81 0.81
CA ALA A 61 9.14 -1.23 0.33
C ALA A 61 9.67 -0.39 -0.84
N GLY A 62 8.80 0.15 -1.70
CA GLY A 62 9.23 0.94 -2.85
C GLY A 62 8.13 1.85 -3.40
N TYR A 63 8.49 2.71 -4.37
CA TYR A 63 7.51 3.55 -5.05
C TYR A 63 6.94 2.85 -6.27
N TYR A 64 5.61 2.88 -6.38
CA TYR A 64 4.90 2.49 -7.58
C TYR A 64 4.62 3.72 -8.45
N PHE A 65 5.05 3.65 -9.70
CA PHE A 65 4.75 4.65 -10.70
C PHE A 65 3.68 4.12 -11.66
N PRO A 66 2.56 4.83 -11.84
CA PRO A 66 1.57 4.45 -12.83
C PRO A 66 2.14 4.31 -14.24
N LYS A 67 1.58 3.41 -15.06
CA LYS A 67 2.05 3.09 -16.42
C LYS A 67 2.29 4.31 -17.33
N ARG A 68 1.54 5.40 -17.12
CA ARG A 68 1.73 6.66 -17.87
C ARG A 68 3.12 7.30 -17.70
N PHE A 69 3.88 6.87 -16.68
CA PHE A 69 5.24 7.34 -16.40
C PHE A 69 6.33 6.36 -16.86
N GLU A 70 5.95 5.21 -17.43
CA GLU A 70 6.86 4.12 -17.78
C GLU A 70 8.06 4.56 -18.62
N SER A 71 7.83 5.45 -19.62
CA SER A 71 8.90 5.99 -20.49
C SER A 71 9.92 6.88 -19.78
N TRP A 72 9.72 7.19 -18.51
CA TRP A 72 10.56 8.10 -17.71
C TRP A 72 11.31 7.38 -16.59
N LEU A 73 10.99 6.11 -16.38
CA LEU A 73 11.55 5.32 -15.30
C LEU A 73 12.89 4.73 -15.74
N CYS A 74 13.83 4.63 -14.81
CA CYS A 74 15.03 3.83 -15.00
C CYS A 74 14.72 2.34 -14.87
N ASP A 75 15.66 1.49 -15.28
CA ASP A 75 15.49 0.04 -15.31
C ASP A 75 15.12 -0.54 -13.94
N ASP A 76 15.73 -0.06 -12.85
CA ASP A 76 15.41 -0.51 -11.48
C ASP A 76 13.98 -0.17 -11.07
N GLN A 77 13.51 1.03 -11.45
CA GLN A 77 12.15 1.45 -11.18
C GLN A 77 11.13 0.63 -11.98
N LEU A 78 11.45 0.36 -13.25
CA LEU A 78 10.64 -0.51 -14.13
C LEU A 78 10.59 -1.93 -13.57
N ALA A 79 11.73 -2.48 -13.14
CA ALA A 79 11.80 -3.81 -12.54
C ALA A 79 10.95 -3.88 -11.26
N PHE A 80 11.01 -2.86 -10.39
CA PHE A 80 10.17 -2.83 -9.18
C PHE A 80 8.67 -2.70 -9.51
N VAL A 81 8.29 -1.87 -10.47
CA VAL A 81 6.90 -1.76 -10.94
C VAL A 81 6.40 -3.11 -11.47
N GLN A 82 7.24 -3.84 -12.21
CA GLN A 82 6.91 -5.19 -12.68
C GLN A 82 6.71 -6.16 -11.50
N LYS A 83 7.54 -6.09 -10.46
CA LYS A 83 7.36 -6.87 -9.21
C LYS A 83 5.99 -6.63 -8.56
N VAL A 84 5.53 -5.38 -8.54
CA VAL A 84 4.19 -5.06 -8.01
C VAL A 84 3.08 -5.71 -8.85
N TYR A 85 3.22 -5.75 -10.18
CA TYR A 85 2.27 -6.46 -11.04
C TYR A 85 2.32 -7.97 -10.81
N ASP A 86 3.51 -8.53 -10.74
CA ASP A 86 3.69 -9.98 -10.53
C ASP A 86 3.13 -10.41 -9.16
N PHE A 87 3.29 -9.59 -8.13
CA PHE A 87 2.64 -9.80 -6.83
C PHE A 87 1.10 -9.77 -6.94
N LYS A 88 0.54 -8.76 -7.61
CA LYS A 88 -0.90 -8.65 -7.85
C LYS A 88 -1.50 -9.86 -8.56
N ASP A 89 -0.73 -10.42 -9.50
CA ASP A 89 -1.11 -11.59 -10.27
C ASP A 89 -0.79 -12.92 -9.54
N GLY A 90 -0.15 -12.87 -8.37
CA GLY A 90 0.27 -14.05 -7.61
C GLY A 90 1.41 -14.84 -8.26
N LYS A 91 2.22 -14.20 -9.11
CA LYS A 91 3.40 -14.80 -9.76
C LYS A 91 4.65 -14.71 -8.91
N ASP A 92 4.73 -13.68 -8.05
CA ASP A 92 5.83 -13.45 -7.12
C ASP A 92 5.26 -13.03 -5.77
N SER A 93 5.72 -13.61 -4.68
CA SER A 93 5.28 -13.29 -3.32
C SER A 93 6.06 -12.11 -2.70
N CYS A 94 7.07 -11.58 -3.38
CA CYS A 94 7.88 -10.43 -2.97
C CYS A 94 8.38 -10.52 -1.52
N THR A 95 8.75 -11.72 -1.09
CA THR A 95 9.10 -12.03 0.31
C THR A 95 10.26 -11.20 0.83
N GLU A 96 11.26 -10.91 -0.01
CA GLU A 96 12.41 -10.08 0.32
C GLU A 96 12.04 -8.65 0.75
N TYR A 97 11.04 -8.08 0.08
CA TYR A 97 10.55 -6.73 0.38
C TYR A 97 9.69 -6.69 1.64
N PHE A 98 8.79 -7.66 1.77
CA PHE A 98 7.92 -7.73 2.94
C PHE A 98 8.69 -8.04 4.22
N SER A 99 9.68 -8.94 4.18
CA SER A 99 10.52 -9.24 5.34
C SER A 99 11.25 -8.01 5.87
N GLN A 100 11.84 -7.21 5.00
CA GLN A 100 12.49 -5.96 5.38
C GLN A 100 11.51 -4.96 6.00
N ALA A 101 10.31 -4.84 5.45
CA ALA A 101 9.28 -3.95 5.95
C ALA A 101 8.74 -4.40 7.33
N PHE A 102 8.56 -5.71 7.54
CA PHE A 102 8.14 -6.26 8.84
C PHE A 102 9.19 -6.05 9.93
N LEU A 103 10.47 -6.23 9.63
CA LEU A 103 11.56 -5.95 10.59
C LEU A 103 11.53 -4.51 11.10
N LEU A 104 11.13 -3.55 10.27
CA LEU A 104 11.03 -2.14 10.65
C LEU A 104 9.82 -1.83 11.52
N LEU A 105 8.73 -2.56 11.38
CA LEU A 105 7.57 -2.41 12.25
C LEU A 105 7.87 -2.86 13.69
N SER A 106 8.91 -3.66 13.89
CA SER A 106 9.32 -4.20 15.20
C SER A 106 8.12 -4.75 15.95
N THR A 107 7.67 -5.89 15.49
CA THR A 107 6.49 -6.53 16.06
C THR A 107 6.90 -7.59 17.06
N ASP A 108 6.16 -7.70 18.15
CA ASP A 108 6.26 -8.83 19.06
C ASP A 108 5.81 -10.11 18.32
N GLU A 109 6.22 -11.25 18.81
CA GLU A 109 5.93 -12.58 18.22
C GLU A 109 4.42 -12.90 18.10
N ASP A 110 3.55 -12.18 18.80
CA ASP A 110 2.11 -12.46 18.89
C ASP A 110 1.26 -11.51 18.01
N ILE A 111 1.75 -11.20 16.82
CA ILE A 111 1.02 -10.39 15.83
C ILE A 111 0.48 -11.27 14.71
N THR A 112 -0.72 -10.93 14.24
CA THR A 112 -1.36 -11.58 13.10
C THR A 112 -1.35 -10.66 11.88
N ALA A 113 -0.83 -11.15 10.75
CA ALA A 113 -0.90 -10.45 9.47
C ALA A 113 -2.31 -10.57 8.88
N MET A 114 -2.99 -9.45 8.71
CA MET A 114 -4.30 -9.35 8.09
C MET A 114 -4.17 -8.78 6.68
N PHE A 115 -4.56 -9.56 5.70
CA PHE A 115 -4.39 -9.19 4.29
C PHE A 115 -5.59 -8.38 3.79
N MET A 116 -5.32 -7.36 2.97
CA MET A 116 -6.36 -6.50 2.42
C MET A 116 -7.33 -7.30 1.53
N PRO A 117 -8.65 -7.18 1.73
CA PRO A 117 -9.62 -7.91 0.92
C PRO A 117 -9.50 -7.60 -0.57
N CYS A 118 -9.58 -8.64 -1.41
CA CYS A 118 -9.65 -8.53 -2.86
C CYS A 118 -11.11 -8.60 -3.35
N SER A 119 -11.31 -8.33 -4.65
CA SER A 119 -12.65 -8.40 -5.25
C SER A 119 -13.21 -9.81 -5.36
N THR A 120 -12.36 -10.84 -5.35
CA THR A 120 -12.75 -12.26 -5.37
C THR A 120 -11.84 -13.09 -4.46
N SER A 121 -12.36 -14.22 -3.99
CA SER A 121 -11.63 -15.18 -3.17
C SER A 121 -10.39 -15.71 -3.89
N ASP A 122 -10.53 -16.06 -5.17
CA ASP A 122 -9.40 -16.54 -5.99
C ASP A 122 -8.25 -15.53 -6.06
N ARG A 123 -8.56 -14.26 -6.28
CA ARG A 123 -7.54 -13.19 -6.29
C ARG A 123 -6.88 -13.01 -4.94
N TYR A 124 -7.65 -13.12 -3.87
CA TYR A 124 -7.18 -12.97 -2.51
C TYR A 124 -6.14 -14.05 -2.17
N TYR A 125 -6.52 -15.32 -2.32
CA TYR A 125 -5.59 -16.43 -2.03
C TYR A 125 -4.40 -16.47 -2.99
N ARG A 126 -4.61 -16.25 -4.27
CA ARG A 126 -3.53 -16.22 -5.25
C ARG A 126 -2.49 -15.15 -4.94
N ARG A 127 -2.91 -13.98 -4.49
CA ARG A 127 -2.02 -12.87 -4.15
C ARG A 127 -1.28 -13.10 -2.85
N PHE A 128 -1.96 -13.55 -1.82
CA PHE A 128 -1.44 -13.48 -0.45
C PHE A 128 -0.95 -14.80 0.12
N SER A 129 -1.30 -15.97 -0.43
CA SER A 129 -0.90 -17.26 0.13
C SER A 129 0.61 -17.44 0.23
N GLY A 130 1.36 -17.01 -0.80
CA GLY A 130 2.82 -17.13 -0.79
C GLY A 130 3.49 -16.33 0.31
N ILE A 131 3.10 -15.05 0.46
CA ILE A 131 3.66 -14.20 1.51
C ILE A 131 3.15 -14.61 2.90
N ALA A 132 1.91 -15.03 3.05
CA ALA A 132 1.35 -15.51 4.30
C ALA A 132 2.14 -16.72 4.82
N SER A 133 2.35 -17.73 3.98
CA SER A 133 3.16 -18.90 4.30
C SER A 133 4.61 -18.56 4.66
N PHE A 134 5.21 -17.65 3.92
CA PHE A 134 6.58 -17.20 4.19
C PHE A 134 6.70 -16.53 5.56
N LEU A 135 5.82 -15.58 5.87
CA LEU A 135 5.86 -14.83 7.12
C LEU A 135 5.66 -15.75 8.35
N GLU A 136 4.75 -16.70 8.23
CA GLU A 136 4.47 -17.67 9.29
C GLU A 136 5.62 -18.67 9.48
N THR A 137 6.14 -19.22 8.38
CA THR A 137 7.24 -20.18 8.41
C THR A 137 8.53 -19.59 9.03
N HIS A 138 8.77 -18.30 8.80
CA HIS A 138 9.97 -17.63 9.32
C HIS A 138 9.72 -16.91 10.67
N GLY A 139 8.55 -17.09 11.27
CA GLY A 139 8.24 -16.56 12.59
C GLY A 139 8.09 -15.05 12.68
N TYR A 140 7.86 -14.36 11.55
CA TYR A 140 7.65 -12.92 11.60
C TYR A 140 6.31 -12.54 12.23
N VAL A 141 5.25 -13.25 11.86
CA VAL A 141 3.88 -13.05 12.33
C VAL A 141 3.06 -14.32 12.09
N ARG A 142 1.90 -14.45 12.74
CA ARG A 142 0.90 -15.46 12.41
C ARG A 142 0.13 -15.07 11.16
N SER A 143 -0.26 -16.04 10.35
CA SER A 143 -1.13 -15.77 9.21
C SER A 143 -2.58 -15.58 9.66
N GLY A 144 -3.19 -14.48 9.21
CA GLY A 144 -4.63 -14.21 9.34
C GLY A 144 -5.38 -14.41 8.02
N LEU A 145 -4.79 -15.16 7.07
CA LEU A 145 -5.36 -15.34 5.73
C LEU A 145 -6.78 -15.91 5.77
N ASP A 146 -7.05 -16.84 6.67
CA ASP A 146 -8.34 -17.50 6.81
C ASP A 146 -9.28 -16.82 7.83
N LEU A 147 -8.85 -15.70 8.44
CA LEU A 147 -9.70 -14.92 9.35
C LEU A 147 -10.68 -13.99 8.64
N ILE A 148 -10.57 -13.88 7.31
CA ILE A 148 -11.58 -13.24 6.48
C ILE A 148 -12.04 -14.17 5.38
N CYS A 149 -13.32 -14.10 5.06
CA CYS A 149 -13.95 -14.80 3.94
C CYS A 149 -14.42 -13.78 2.92
N ILE A 150 -13.90 -13.82 1.71
CA ILE A 150 -14.36 -12.94 0.63
C ILE A 150 -15.70 -13.47 0.13
N THR A 151 -16.73 -12.64 0.28
CA THR A 151 -18.06 -12.93 -0.25
C THR A 151 -18.14 -12.39 -1.67
N GLU A 152 -18.34 -13.27 -2.65
CA GLU A 152 -18.62 -12.84 -4.02
C GLU A 152 -19.94 -12.09 -4.04
N SER A 153 -19.89 -10.76 -4.08
CA SER A 153 -21.10 -10.01 -4.35
C SER A 153 -21.49 -10.29 -5.81
N ARG A 154 -22.61 -10.96 -6.04
CA ARG A 154 -23.20 -11.20 -7.37
C ARG A 154 -23.56 -9.91 -8.12
N GLU A 155 -23.27 -8.75 -7.57
CA GLU A 155 -23.64 -7.45 -8.11
C GLU A 155 -22.52 -6.42 -8.04
N CYS A 156 -21.39 -6.67 -8.73
CA CYS A 156 -20.74 -5.54 -9.39
C CYS A 156 -21.63 -5.14 -10.57
N LYS A 157 -22.83 -4.70 -10.29
CA LYS A 157 -23.62 -3.99 -11.29
C LYS A 157 -22.90 -2.69 -11.61
N HIS A 158 -22.55 -2.56 -12.88
CA HIS A 158 -22.41 -1.31 -13.56
C HIS A 158 -23.63 -0.42 -13.21
N ALA A 159 -23.55 0.31 -12.16
CA ALA A 159 -24.49 1.35 -11.82
C ALA A 159 -23.67 2.59 -11.49
N SER A 160 -23.47 3.36 -12.53
CA SER A 160 -23.45 4.81 -12.43
C SER A 160 -24.45 5.30 -11.39
N GLU A 161 -24.04 6.34 -10.66
CA GLU A 161 -24.93 7.28 -10.01
C GLU A 161 -25.77 6.74 -8.83
N LYS A 162 -25.15 6.66 -7.74
CA LYS A 162 -25.50 7.08 -6.37
C LYS A 162 -24.66 6.28 -5.42
N ARG A 163 -23.63 6.88 -4.86
CA ARG A 163 -22.98 6.41 -3.64
C ARG A 163 -24.03 6.42 -2.53
N SER A 164 -24.74 5.31 -2.40
CA SER A 164 -25.47 5.04 -1.17
C SER A 164 -24.42 4.63 -0.12
N GLU A 165 -24.43 5.25 1.02
CA GLU A 165 -23.58 5.04 2.19
C GLU A 165 -23.75 3.64 2.84
N ILE A 166 -24.21 2.63 2.13
CA ILE A 166 -24.26 1.26 2.60
C ILE A 166 -22.97 0.62 2.12
N ASN A 167 -21.98 0.69 2.98
CA ASN A 167 -20.68 0.05 2.82
C ASN A 167 -20.88 -1.47 2.93
N THR A 168 -21.19 -2.12 1.84
CA THR A 168 -21.20 -3.57 1.75
C THR A 168 -19.77 -4.03 1.53
N ALA A 169 -19.02 -4.16 2.63
CA ALA A 169 -17.77 -4.87 2.60
C ALA A 169 -18.01 -6.23 1.93
N ASN A 170 -17.26 -6.54 0.88
CA ASN A 170 -17.37 -7.81 0.14
C ASN A 170 -16.68 -8.97 0.87
N TYR A 171 -16.59 -8.91 2.20
CA TYR A 171 -15.96 -9.91 3.04
C TYR A 171 -16.63 -10.00 4.40
N MET A 172 -16.49 -11.15 5.05
CA MET A 172 -16.87 -11.39 6.44
C MET A 172 -15.61 -11.65 7.26
N MET A 173 -15.61 -11.22 8.50
CA MET A 173 -14.52 -11.44 9.47
C MET A 173 -14.88 -12.55 10.44
N SER A 174 -13.89 -13.37 10.82
CA SER A 174 -14.04 -14.37 11.88
C SER A 174 -14.14 -13.69 13.25
N ASN A 175 -14.92 -14.30 14.14
CA ASN A 175 -14.97 -13.91 15.56
C ASN A 175 -13.62 -14.13 16.27
N ASP A 176 -12.74 -14.95 15.71
CA ASP A 176 -11.40 -15.21 16.25
C ASP A 176 -10.47 -13.99 16.14
N LEU A 177 -10.90 -12.91 15.51
CA LEU A 177 -10.19 -11.63 15.49
C LEU A 177 -10.25 -10.89 16.82
N TYR A 178 -11.24 -11.20 17.66
CA TYR A 178 -11.41 -10.52 18.94
C TYR A 178 -10.16 -10.68 19.84
N GLY A 179 -9.63 -9.54 20.30
CA GLY A 179 -8.44 -9.48 21.16
C GLY A 179 -7.11 -9.68 20.43
N LYS A 180 -7.10 -9.94 19.12
CA LYS A 180 -5.84 -10.08 18.36
C LYS A 180 -5.20 -8.72 18.09
N ARG A 181 -3.87 -8.72 18.13
CA ARG A 181 -3.04 -7.62 17.61
C ARG A 181 -2.74 -7.91 16.16
N VAL A 182 -2.98 -6.96 15.28
CA VAL A 182 -2.90 -7.19 13.83
C VAL A 182 -2.04 -6.15 13.11
N VAL A 183 -1.38 -6.60 12.03
CA VAL A 183 -0.73 -5.75 11.04
C VAL A 183 -1.42 -5.98 9.69
N ILE A 184 -1.83 -4.88 9.05
CA ILE A 184 -2.46 -4.93 7.74
C ILE A 184 -1.38 -5.08 6.65
N VAL A 185 -1.61 -5.97 5.68
CA VAL A 185 -0.70 -6.24 4.56
C VAL A 185 -1.42 -6.00 3.25
N ASP A 186 -0.81 -5.21 2.35
CA ASP A 186 -1.36 -4.97 1.02
C ASP A 186 -0.26 -4.74 -0.02
N ASP A 187 -0.65 -4.73 -1.29
CA ASP A 187 0.27 -4.45 -2.40
C ASP A 187 0.58 -2.96 -2.55
N LEU A 188 -0.42 -2.09 -2.45
CA LEU A 188 -0.26 -0.70 -2.86
C LEU A 188 -1.02 0.29 -1.96
N LEU A 189 -0.28 1.18 -1.32
CA LEU A 189 -0.85 2.34 -0.65
C LEU A 189 -1.04 3.49 -1.66
N THR A 190 -2.29 3.88 -1.88
CA THR A 190 -2.67 5.02 -2.72
C THR A 190 -3.15 6.19 -1.85
N SER A 191 -4.45 6.50 -1.87
CA SER A 191 -5.06 7.53 -1.03
C SER A 191 -5.16 7.14 0.46
N GLY A 192 -5.01 5.85 0.77
CA GLY A 192 -5.16 5.32 2.12
C GLY A 192 -6.62 5.14 2.58
N SER A 193 -7.60 5.49 1.77
CA SER A 193 -9.02 5.35 2.15
C SER A 193 -9.38 3.90 2.49
N SER A 194 -8.94 2.94 1.65
CA SER A 194 -9.17 1.51 1.89
C SER A 194 -8.46 1.01 3.14
N LEU A 195 -7.24 1.52 3.42
CA LEU A 195 -6.52 1.21 4.66
C LEU A 195 -7.33 1.63 5.88
N MET A 196 -7.79 2.89 5.91
CA MET A 196 -8.54 3.43 7.05
C MET A 196 -9.86 2.69 7.27
N GLU A 197 -10.56 2.39 6.18
CA GLU A 197 -11.80 1.62 6.22
C GLU A 197 -11.58 0.21 6.77
N TYR A 198 -10.58 -0.49 6.25
CA TYR A 198 -10.27 -1.86 6.70
C TYR A 198 -9.79 -1.90 8.15
N ALA A 199 -8.93 -0.97 8.55
CA ALA A 199 -8.50 -0.82 9.93
C ALA A 199 -9.69 -0.60 10.88
N HIS A 200 -10.59 0.31 10.53
CA HIS A 200 -11.81 0.55 11.31
C HIS A 200 -12.67 -0.72 11.44
N ASN A 201 -12.81 -1.50 10.36
CA ASN A 201 -13.58 -2.74 10.40
C ASN A 201 -12.92 -3.82 11.28
N LEU A 202 -11.58 -3.92 11.25
CA LEU A 202 -10.81 -4.82 12.14
C LEU A 202 -10.99 -4.42 13.61
N GLU A 203 -10.91 -3.12 13.91
CA GLU A 203 -11.13 -2.61 15.27
C GLU A 203 -12.57 -2.85 15.73
N ARG A 204 -13.55 -2.70 14.87
CA ARG A 204 -14.95 -3.05 15.19
C ARG A 204 -15.14 -4.55 15.45
N ALA A 205 -14.35 -5.42 14.81
CA ALA A 205 -14.33 -6.85 15.10
C ALA A 205 -13.56 -7.19 16.40
N GLY A 206 -13.04 -6.18 17.11
CA GLY A 206 -12.33 -6.33 18.38
C GLY A 206 -10.83 -6.60 18.25
N ALA A 207 -10.24 -6.47 17.07
CA ALA A 207 -8.80 -6.52 16.89
C ALA A 207 -8.15 -5.16 17.23
N LYS A 208 -6.84 -5.18 17.52
CA LYS A 208 -6.04 -3.97 17.69
C LYS A 208 -5.08 -3.81 16.50
N VAL A 209 -5.26 -2.77 15.72
CA VAL A 209 -4.37 -2.49 14.58
C VAL A 209 -3.07 -1.83 15.06
N GLU A 210 -1.94 -2.52 14.91
CA GLU A 210 -0.61 -2.05 15.34
C GLU A 210 0.13 -1.32 14.22
N GLY A 211 -0.21 -1.61 12.96
CA GLY A 211 0.41 -0.98 11.80
C GLY A 211 -0.03 -1.57 10.47
N ALA A 212 0.62 -1.11 9.41
CA ALA A 212 0.39 -1.61 8.06
C ALA A 212 1.69 -1.71 7.26
N VAL A 213 1.80 -2.74 6.43
CA VAL A 213 2.92 -3.00 5.53
C VAL A 213 2.41 -3.05 4.10
N PHE A 214 3.08 -2.33 3.22
CA PHE A 214 2.76 -2.29 1.79
C PHE A 214 3.99 -2.68 0.97
N LEU A 215 3.77 -3.40 -0.13
CA LEU A 215 4.84 -3.61 -1.10
C LEU A 215 5.24 -2.27 -1.72
N ALA A 216 4.27 -1.44 -2.08
CA ALA A 216 4.56 -0.17 -2.71
C ALA A 216 3.63 0.96 -2.23
N ARG A 217 4.06 2.19 -2.49
CA ARG A 217 3.24 3.39 -2.37
C ARG A 217 3.20 4.12 -3.70
N THR A 218 2.02 4.56 -4.11
CA THR A 218 1.89 5.45 -5.27
C THR A 218 2.49 6.80 -4.94
N PHE A 219 3.25 7.30 -5.87
CA PHE A 219 3.83 8.63 -5.84
C PHE A 219 2.75 9.71 -6.03
#